data_f71a76de01bc2860f1d47e0d1f95aedf
#
_entry.id   f71a76de01bc2860f1d47e0d1f95aedf
#
_cell.length_a   1.000
_cell.length_b   1.000
_cell.length_c   1.000
_cell.angle_alpha   90.00
_cell.angle_beta   90.00
_cell.angle_gamma   90.00
#
_symmetry.space_group_name_H-M   'P 1'
#
loop_
_entity.id
_entity.type
_entity.pdbx_description
1 polymer ?
#
loop_
_entity_poly.entity_id
_entity_poly.type
_entity_poly.pdbx_seq_one_letter_code
_entity_poly.pdbx_strand_id
1 'polypeptide(L)'
;RLIFLEAFGHHPGKPQMVQCPVGGSGEGFDVELVQRFALHIGVRYEYVPAEWTGVIQDLIGQELEYKPTMRAVGSRPIRGDIIANGLTILPPRQKVIDYSQPTFPSAVWLLARADFPVQPIKPSGDLLTDISETKKKLSLGKTYVMDNSCLDPRLYDIEGKGYPLHRFTKSTNLNDIVPAVVKGESEMSLLDVPDLIVAMEKWSGQIKVIGPISEEQRMAAAFRKDSPELREAFNQFLAGIKKDGTYMKLVKKYFRVAPRY
;
A
#
# COMPACT_ATOMS: atom_id res chain seq x y z
N ARG A 1 -10.12 -22.04 10.56
CA ARG A 1 -9.09 -21.70 9.57
C ARG A 1 -9.37 -20.31 9.05
N LEU A 2 -8.39 -19.43 9.08
CA LEU A 2 -8.44 -18.09 8.50
C LEU A 2 -7.40 -18.03 7.39
N ILE A 3 -7.84 -17.78 6.17
CA ILE A 3 -6.96 -17.69 5.00
C ILE A 3 -6.66 -16.22 4.74
N PHE A 4 -5.39 -15.88 4.88
CA PHE A 4 -4.87 -14.55 4.66
C PHE A 4 -4.29 -14.42 3.26
N LEU A 5 -4.75 -13.43 2.50
CA LEU A 5 -4.24 -13.08 1.18
C LEU A 5 -3.25 -11.93 1.27
N GLU A 6 -2.07 -12.14 0.76
CA GLU A 6 -1.06 -11.10 0.61
C GLU A 6 -0.56 -11.06 -0.84
N ALA A 7 -0.50 -9.86 -1.41
CA ALA A 7 -0.07 -9.69 -2.80
C ALA A 7 1.45 -9.57 -2.91
N PHE A 8 2.05 -10.46 -3.70
CA PHE A 8 3.48 -10.44 -4.03
C PHE A 8 3.73 -10.44 -5.52
N GLY A 9 4.83 -9.79 -5.92
CA GLY A 9 5.46 -10.05 -7.18
C GLY A 9 6.34 -11.30 -7.08
N HIS A 10 6.09 -12.28 -7.93
CA HIS A 10 6.88 -13.50 -8.00
C HIS A 10 8.21 -13.23 -8.71
N HIS A 11 9.34 -13.40 -8.01
CA HIS A 11 10.62 -13.59 -8.64
C HIS A 11 11.04 -15.06 -8.53
N PRO A 12 11.16 -15.80 -9.64
CA PRO A 12 11.79 -17.11 -9.62
C PRO A 12 13.30 -16.92 -9.51
N GLY A 13 13.87 -17.17 -8.36
CA GLY A 13 15.31 -17.27 -8.18
C GLY A 13 15.90 -16.40 -7.06
N LYS A 14 16.13 -17.08 -5.92
CA LYS A 14 16.84 -16.71 -4.70
C LYS A 14 16.08 -15.87 -3.67
N PRO A 15 16.05 -16.32 -2.39
CA PRO A 15 15.52 -15.55 -1.29
C PRO A 15 16.53 -14.46 -0.92
N GLN A 16 16.38 -13.26 -1.46
CA GLN A 16 16.95 -12.09 -0.84
C GLN A 16 15.87 -11.49 0.06
N MET A 17 16.04 -11.69 1.36
CA MET A 17 15.23 -11.04 2.38
C MET A 17 15.29 -9.54 2.21
N VAL A 18 14.22 -8.99 1.70
CA VAL A 18 13.92 -7.56 1.78
C VAL A 18 12.68 -7.48 2.65
N GLN A 19 12.91 -7.26 3.94
CA GLN A 19 11.84 -6.98 4.87
C GLN A 19 11.23 -5.63 4.50
N CYS A 20 10.11 -5.66 3.79
CA CYS A 20 9.21 -4.54 3.77
C CYS A 20 8.25 -4.72 4.96
N PRO A 21 8.02 -3.71 5.82
CA PRO A 21 7.10 -3.84 6.95
C PRO A 21 5.66 -4.10 6.51
N VAL A 22 5.39 -3.99 5.22
CA VAL A 22 4.10 -4.16 4.57
C VAL A 22 4.15 -5.30 3.57
N GLY A 23 4.59 -6.48 4.03
CA GLY A 23 4.47 -7.71 3.26
C GLY A 23 5.70 -8.12 2.45
N GLY A 24 5.96 -9.40 2.34
CA GLY A 24 6.96 -9.98 1.45
C GLY A 24 7.58 -11.29 1.87
N SER A 25 7.59 -11.66 3.13
CA SER A 25 8.37 -12.82 3.60
C SER A 25 7.65 -13.69 4.61
N GLY A 26 6.32 -13.55 4.75
CA GLY A 26 5.61 -14.12 5.89
C GLY A 26 5.91 -13.39 7.20
N GLU A 27 6.58 -12.23 7.13
CA GLU A 27 6.87 -11.33 8.24
C GLU A 27 6.47 -9.90 7.85
N GLY A 28 5.96 -9.13 8.79
CA GLY A 28 5.54 -7.75 8.58
C GLY A 28 4.46 -7.33 9.56
N PHE A 29 4.17 -6.04 9.60
CA PHE A 29 3.16 -5.46 10.49
C PHE A 29 1.79 -6.13 10.29
N ASP A 30 1.29 -6.16 9.07
CA ASP A 30 -0.02 -6.73 8.76
C ASP A 30 -0.06 -8.25 8.94
N VAL A 31 1.04 -8.95 8.62
CA VAL A 31 1.16 -10.40 8.84
C VAL A 31 1.03 -10.71 10.33
N GLU A 32 1.81 -10.04 11.19
CA GLU A 32 1.74 -10.29 12.64
C GLU A 32 0.39 -9.86 13.22
N LEU A 33 -0.21 -8.77 12.70
CA LEU A 33 -1.54 -8.33 13.11
C LEU A 33 -2.59 -9.42 12.85
N VAL A 34 -2.60 -10.04 11.66
CA VAL A 34 -3.55 -11.10 11.30
C VAL A 34 -3.25 -12.41 12.03
N GLN A 35 -1.98 -12.75 12.25
CA GLN A 35 -1.60 -13.91 13.06
C GLN A 35 -2.15 -13.80 14.50
N ARG A 36 -2.01 -12.61 15.11
CA ARG A 36 -2.57 -12.34 16.45
C ARG A 36 -4.09 -12.37 16.45
N PHE A 37 -4.73 -11.88 15.39
CA PHE A 37 -6.17 -11.97 15.23
C PHE A 37 -6.64 -13.42 15.12
N ALA A 38 -5.99 -14.25 14.29
CA ALA A 38 -6.30 -15.67 14.18
C ALA A 38 -6.19 -16.40 15.51
N LEU A 39 -5.12 -16.11 16.27
CA LEU A 39 -4.95 -16.64 17.63
C LEU A 39 -6.07 -16.18 18.56
N HIS A 40 -6.45 -14.92 18.51
CA HIS A 40 -7.50 -14.31 19.35
C HIS A 40 -8.87 -14.98 19.15
N ILE A 41 -9.22 -15.31 17.92
CA ILE A 41 -10.49 -15.98 17.59
C ILE A 41 -10.39 -17.51 17.58
N GLY A 42 -9.22 -18.08 17.96
CA GLY A 42 -9.03 -19.52 18.11
C GLY A 42 -9.00 -20.31 16.79
N VAL A 43 -8.53 -19.69 15.68
CA VAL A 43 -8.45 -20.36 14.39
C VAL A 43 -7.00 -20.46 13.88
N ARG A 44 -6.75 -21.44 13.00
CA ARG A 44 -5.45 -21.59 12.36
C ARG A 44 -5.26 -20.51 11.31
N TYR A 45 -4.15 -19.79 11.41
CA TYR A 45 -3.65 -18.88 10.37
C TYR A 45 -3.11 -19.68 9.18
N GLU A 46 -3.44 -19.23 7.97
CA GLU A 46 -2.89 -19.76 6.74
C GLU A 46 -2.56 -18.59 5.80
N TYR A 47 -1.34 -18.57 5.34
CA TYR A 47 -0.83 -17.59 4.40
C TYR A 47 -1.01 -18.09 2.96
N VAL A 48 -1.60 -17.26 2.09
CA VAL A 48 -1.77 -17.55 0.66
C VAL A 48 -1.18 -16.41 -0.16
N PRO A 49 -0.09 -16.66 -0.91
CA PRO A 49 0.45 -15.68 -1.85
C PRO A 49 -0.59 -15.31 -2.93
N ALA A 50 -0.67 -14.04 -3.25
CA ALA A 50 -1.53 -13.54 -4.32
C ALA A 50 -0.80 -12.47 -5.14
N GLU A 51 -1.24 -12.25 -6.38
CA GLU A 51 -0.79 -11.14 -7.20
C GLU A 51 -1.55 -9.87 -6.83
N TRP A 52 -0.87 -8.71 -6.80
CA TRP A 52 -1.51 -7.43 -6.47
C TRP A 52 -2.75 -7.16 -7.35
N THR A 53 -2.64 -7.43 -8.64
CA THR A 53 -3.74 -7.23 -9.60
C THR A 53 -4.92 -8.16 -9.41
N GLY A 54 -4.73 -9.30 -8.71
CA GLY A 54 -5.73 -10.33 -8.48
C GLY A 54 -6.23 -10.46 -7.04
N VAL A 55 -5.58 -9.80 -6.07
CA VAL A 55 -5.84 -10.05 -4.64
C VAL A 55 -7.28 -9.79 -4.22
N ILE A 56 -7.92 -8.73 -4.72
CA ILE A 56 -9.34 -8.46 -4.44
C ILE A 56 -10.22 -9.51 -5.08
N GLN A 57 -9.92 -9.92 -6.31
CA GLN A 57 -10.65 -10.97 -7.02
C GLN A 57 -10.56 -12.32 -6.30
N ASP A 58 -9.36 -12.65 -5.77
CA ASP A 58 -9.12 -13.86 -4.95
C ASP A 58 -9.89 -13.83 -3.63
N LEU A 59 -10.09 -12.65 -3.04
CA LEU A 59 -10.90 -12.48 -1.83
C LEU A 59 -12.39 -12.70 -2.12
N ILE A 60 -12.92 -12.03 -3.16
CA ILE A 60 -14.38 -11.99 -3.38
C ILE A 60 -14.89 -13.14 -4.26
N GLY A 61 -13.99 -13.92 -4.88
CA GLY A 61 -14.37 -15.01 -5.78
C GLY A 61 -15.00 -14.53 -7.09
N GLN A 62 -14.61 -13.33 -7.56
CA GLN A 62 -15.17 -12.75 -8.78
C GLN A 62 -14.08 -12.11 -9.64
N GLU A 63 -14.21 -12.19 -10.95
CA GLU A 63 -13.41 -11.41 -11.87
C GLU A 63 -13.84 -9.94 -11.84
N LEU A 64 -12.87 -9.02 -11.89
CA LEU A 64 -13.13 -7.59 -11.85
C LEU A 64 -12.69 -6.89 -13.14
N GLU A 65 -13.57 -6.07 -13.66
CA GLU A 65 -13.23 -5.04 -14.64
C GLU A 65 -13.01 -3.71 -13.91
N TYR A 66 -11.92 -3.01 -14.24
CA TYR A 66 -11.52 -1.80 -13.53
C TYR A 66 -11.94 -0.50 -14.24
N LYS A 67 -12.34 -0.58 -15.53
CA LYS A 67 -12.72 0.60 -16.34
C LYS A 67 -14.12 0.42 -16.92
N PRO A 68 -14.94 1.47 -16.96
CA PRO A 68 -14.73 2.83 -16.42
C PRO A 68 -14.84 2.89 -14.89
N THR A 69 -15.43 1.88 -14.26
CA THR A 69 -15.55 1.73 -12.80
C THR A 69 -15.28 0.28 -12.41
N MET A 70 -14.80 0.05 -11.20
CA MET A 70 -14.60 -1.30 -10.67
C MET A 70 -15.95 -2.02 -10.53
N ARG A 71 -16.10 -3.17 -11.21
CA ARG A 71 -17.30 -4.01 -11.18
C ARG A 71 -16.97 -5.49 -11.35
N ALA A 72 -17.78 -6.35 -10.76
CA ALA A 72 -17.70 -7.79 -10.98
C ALA A 72 -18.26 -8.16 -12.37
N VAL A 73 -17.54 -9.02 -13.10
CA VAL A 73 -17.89 -9.45 -14.47
C VAL A 73 -17.92 -10.96 -14.66
N GLY A 74 -17.45 -11.72 -13.69
CA GLY A 74 -17.39 -13.20 -13.77
C GLY A 74 -17.16 -13.82 -12.40
N SER A 75 -16.98 -15.12 -12.33
CA SER A 75 -16.70 -15.89 -11.11
C SER A 75 -15.32 -16.55 -11.17
N ARG A 76 -14.69 -16.68 -9.99
CA ARG A 76 -13.44 -17.42 -9.78
C ARG A 76 -13.43 -18.03 -8.38
N PRO A 77 -12.53 -18.96 -8.07
CA PRO A 77 -12.44 -19.51 -6.72
C PRO A 77 -12.08 -18.44 -5.68
N ILE A 78 -12.74 -18.47 -4.52
CA ILE A 78 -12.33 -17.73 -3.33
C ILE A 78 -11.05 -18.40 -2.79
N ARG A 79 -10.00 -17.62 -2.58
CA ARG A 79 -8.70 -18.11 -2.11
C ARG A 79 -8.37 -17.66 -0.69
N GLY A 80 -9.09 -16.68 -0.14
CA GLY A 80 -8.82 -16.17 1.21
C GLY A 80 -10.01 -15.49 1.85
N ASP A 81 -9.85 -15.17 3.14
CA ASP A 81 -10.89 -14.57 3.98
C ASP A 81 -10.61 -13.11 4.32
N ILE A 82 -9.33 -12.70 4.29
CA ILE A 82 -8.87 -11.36 4.66
C ILE A 82 -7.69 -10.92 3.79
N ILE A 83 -7.67 -9.66 3.38
CA ILE A 83 -6.50 -8.98 2.82
C ILE A 83 -6.01 -7.99 3.87
N ALA A 84 -4.72 -8.08 4.24
CA ALA A 84 -4.06 -7.10 5.09
C ALA A 84 -2.61 -6.94 4.61
N ASN A 85 -2.40 -6.06 3.65
CA ASN A 85 -1.13 -5.84 2.96
C ASN A 85 -0.89 -4.35 2.68
N GLY A 86 -1.21 -3.48 3.65
CA GLY A 86 -1.18 -2.04 3.43
C GLY A 86 -2.25 -1.56 2.45
N LEU A 87 -3.40 -2.23 2.40
CA LEU A 87 -4.45 -1.90 1.43
C LEU A 87 -5.10 -0.56 1.75
N THR A 88 -4.78 0.45 0.95
CA THR A 88 -5.37 1.79 1.07
C THR A 88 -6.88 1.75 0.83
N ILE A 89 -7.64 2.40 1.70
CA ILE A 89 -9.08 2.58 1.54
C ILE A 89 -9.33 3.52 0.36
N LEU A 90 -9.88 2.97 -0.72
CA LEU A 90 -10.20 3.71 -1.93
C LEU A 90 -11.67 3.54 -2.31
N PRO A 91 -12.39 4.63 -2.70
CA PRO A 91 -13.81 4.57 -3.05
C PRO A 91 -14.15 3.53 -4.14
N PRO A 92 -13.35 3.31 -5.19
CA PRO A 92 -13.64 2.25 -6.16
C PRO A 92 -13.65 0.85 -5.53
N ARG A 93 -12.75 0.57 -4.60
CA ARG A 93 -12.64 -0.74 -3.92
C ARG A 93 -13.81 -1.00 -2.97
N GLN A 94 -14.31 0.04 -2.30
CA GLN A 94 -15.47 -0.06 -1.39
C GLN A 94 -16.75 -0.53 -2.08
N LYS A 95 -16.82 -0.45 -3.42
CA LYS A 95 -17.94 -1.00 -4.17
C LYS A 95 -18.00 -2.52 -4.11
N VAL A 96 -16.86 -3.20 -3.98
CA VAL A 96 -16.75 -4.66 -4.08
C VAL A 96 -16.27 -5.35 -2.79
N ILE A 97 -15.62 -4.62 -1.89
CA ILE A 97 -15.15 -5.12 -0.59
C ILE A 97 -15.58 -4.20 0.55
N ASP A 98 -15.56 -4.73 1.77
CA ASP A 98 -15.69 -3.96 3.00
C ASP A 98 -14.34 -3.86 3.70
N TYR A 99 -14.11 -2.75 4.40
CA TYR A 99 -12.91 -2.51 5.17
C TYR A 99 -13.17 -2.60 6.68
N SER A 100 -12.14 -2.98 7.42
CA SER A 100 -12.08 -2.81 8.87
C SER A 100 -11.99 -1.32 9.26
N GLN A 101 -11.97 -1.07 10.57
CA GLN A 101 -11.40 0.18 11.09
C GLN A 101 -9.95 0.31 10.61
N PRO A 102 -9.45 1.55 10.40
CA PRO A 102 -8.11 1.77 9.90
C PRO A 102 -7.04 1.10 10.76
N THR A 103 -6.13 0.40 10.08
CA THR A 103 -4.97 -0.25 10.71
C THR A 103 -3.75 0.66 10.73
N PHE A 104 -3.56 1.53 9.73
CA PHE A 104 -2.41 2.43 9.66
C PHE A 104 -2.74 3.71 8.87
N PRO A 105 -2.19 4.88 9.25
CA PRO A 105 -2.27 6.09 8.43
C PRO A 105 -1.35 5.98 7.22
N SER A 106 -1.73 6.61 6.12
CA SER A 106 -0.91 6.71 4.91
C SER A 106 -1.11 8.04 4.21
N ALA A 107 -0.34 8.28 3.20
CA ALA A 107 -0.48 9.31 2.18
C ALA A 107 0.39 8.91 0.99
N VAL A 108 0.23 9.54 -0.15
CA VAL A 108 1.13 9.34 -1.29
C VAL A 108 2.04 10.55 -1.43
N TRP A 109 3.33 10.27 -1.57
CA TRP A 109 4.39 11.26 -1.70
C TRP A 109 5.19 11.05 -2.98
N LEU A 110 5.79 12.12 -3.47
CA LEU A 110 6.75 12.09 -4.56
C LEU A 110 8.15 11.86 -4.00
N LEU A 111 8.83 10.82 -4.48
CA LEU A 111 10.26 10.60 -4.28
C LEU A 111 11.02 10.81 -5.58
N ALA A 112 12.30 11.10 -5.46
CA ALA A 112 13.22 11.19 -6.59
C ALA A 112 14.54 10.47 -6.29
N ARG A 113 15.26 10.09 -7.36
CA ARG A 113 16.66 9.66 -7.24
C ARG A 113 17.50 10.82 -6.68
N ALA A 114 18.44 10.52 -5.81
CA ALA A 114 19.19 11.53 -5.06
C ALA A 114 19.97 12.52 -5.95
N ASP A 115 20.53 12.03 -7.05
CA ASP A 115 21.31 12.81 -8.02
C ASP A 115 20.48 13.63 -9.02
N PHE A 116 19.17 13.35 -9.11
CA PHE A 116 18.28 14.12 -9.97
C PHE A 116 18.09 15.56 -9.41
N PRO A 117 18.19 16.62 -10.26
CA PRO A 117 18.33 17.99 -9.76
C PRO A 117 17.06 18.60 -9.14
N VAL A 118 15.94 17.86 -9.07
CA VAL A 118 14.72 18.34 -8.40
C VAL A 118 15.00 18.53 -6.91
N GLN A 119 14.52 19.65 -6.35
CA GLN A 119 14.66 19.95 -4.92
C GLN A 119 13.37 19.65 -4.19
N PRO A 120 13.44 19.14 -2.93
CA PRO A 120 12.28 19.07 -2.03
C PRO A 120 11.57 20.41 -1.95
N ILE A 121 10.25 20.37 -1.77
CA ILE A 121 9.50 21.58 -1.43
C ILE A 121 9.91 22.07 -0.03
N LYS A 122 9.71 23.36 0.22
CA LYS A 122 9.76 23.90 1.59
C LYS A 122 8.36 23.84 2.15
N PRO A 123 8.13 23.12 3.28
CA PRO A 123 6.81 23.05 3.90
C PRO A 123 6.27 24.45 4.19
N SER A 124 5.07 24.73 3.69
CA SER A 124 4.40 26.04 3.89
C SER A 124 3.62 26.13 5.20
N GLY A 125 3.34 24.96 5.81
CA GLY A 125 2.42 24.82 6.94
C GLY A 125 0.96 24.59 6.50
N ASP A 126 0.67 24.66 5.20
CA ASP A 126 -0.62 24.31 4.60
C ASP A 126 -0.44 23.13 3.62
N LEU A 127 -1.05 21.99 3.96
CA LEU A 127 -0.88 20.75 3.20
C LEU A 127 -1.34 20.87 1.74
N LEU A 128 -2.42 21.59 1.47
CA LEU A 128 -2.94 21.74 0.11
C LEU A 128 -1.99 22.56 -0.76
N THR A 129 -1.39 23.59 -0.19
CA THR A 129 -0.32 24.38 -0.83
C THR A 129 0.88 23.47 -1.13
N ASP A 130 1.32 22.67 -0.15
CA ASP A 130 2.46 21.76 -0.30
C ASP A 130 2.20 20.70 -1.39
N ILE A 131 0.99 20.14 -1.44
CA ILE A 131 0.56 19.22 -2.52
C ILE A 131 0.63 19.91 -3.88
N SER A 132 0.12 21.13 -3.99
CA SER A 132 0.15 21.92 -5.23
C SER A 132 1.59 22.17 -5.71
N GLU A 133 2.48 22.59 -4.81
CA GLU A 133 3.90 22.79 -5.11
C GLU A 133 4.62 21.50 -5.50
N THR A 134 4.30 20.39 -4.86
CA THR A 134 4.86 19.08 -5.22
C THR A 134 4.40 18.64 -6.61
N LYS A 135 3.12 18.80 -6.94
CA LYS A 135 2.59 18.46 -8.27
C LYS A 135 3.28 19.22 -9.40
N LYS A 136 3.69 20.48 -9.19
CA LYS A 136 4.47 21.25 -10.18
C LYS A 136 5.82 20.59 -10.49
N LYS A 137 6.43 19.88 -9.52
CA LYS A 137 7.71 19.18 -9.72
C LYS A 137 7.58 17.97 -10.65
N LEU A 138 6.38 17.42 -10.84
CA LEU A 138 6.15 16.31 -11.78
C LEU A 138 6.52 16.66 -13.22
N SER A 139 6.51 17.94 -13.61
CA SER A 139 6.91 18.39 -14.94
C SER A 139 8.42 18.25 -15.21
N LEU A 140 9.25 18.05 -14.17
CA LEU A 140 10.70 18.11 -14.27
C LEU A 140 11.34 16.80 -14.72
N GLY A 141 10.64 15.66 -14.58
CA GLY A 141 11.21 14.36 -14.97
C GLY A 141 10.19 13.26 -15.03
N LYS A 142 10.62 12.12 -15.59
CA LYS A 142 9.85 10.91 -15.72
C LYS A 142 9.46 10.39 -14.32
N THR A 143 8.17 10.17 -14.11
CA THR A 143 7.62 9.72 -12.83
C THR A 143 6.90 8.38 -12.98
N TYR A 144 7.34 7.37 -12.25
CA TYR A 144 6.63 6.10 -12.16
C TYR A 144 5.34 6.22 -11.35
N VAL A 145 4.28 5.65 -11.93
CA VAL A 145 2.94 5.50 -11.34
C VAL A 145 2.45 4.08 -11.57
N MET A 146 1.42 3.63 -10.84
CA MET A 146 0.87 2.28 -11.04
C MET A 146 -0.66 2.33 -11.03
N ASP A 147 -1.26 1.93 -12.16
CA ASP A 147 -2.72 1.86 -12.30
C ASP A 147 -3.34 0.88 -11.28
N ASN A 148 -4.57 1.18 -10.84
CA ASN A 148 -5.37 0.38 -9.91
C ASN A 148 -4.75 0.17 -8.52
N SER A 149 -3.72 0.93 -8.19
CA SER A 149 -3.08 0.97 -6.86
C SER A 149 -3.35 2.31 -6.16
N CYS A 150 -2.77 2.51 -4.97
CA CYS A 150 -2.74 3.84 -4.33
C CYS A 150 -1.87 4.85 -5.11
N LEU A 151 -1.03 4.39 -6.04
CA LEU A 151 -0.18 5.24 -6.89
C LEU A 151 -0.82 5.56 -8.25
N ASP A 152 -2.12 5.31 -8.39
CA ASP A 152 -2.86 5.60 -9.62
C ASP A 152 -3.01 7.11 -9.81
N PRO A 153 -2.50 7.68 -10.91
CA PRO A 153 -2.50 9.13 -11.11
C PRO A 153 -3.92 9.74 -11.23
N ARG A 154 -4.93 8.92 -11.55
CA ARG A 154 -6.34 9.34 -11.60
C ARG A 154 -6.89 9.75 -10.23
N LEU A 155 -6.30 9.24 -9.14
CA LEU A 155 -6.71 9.55 -7.76
C LEU A 155 -6.29 10.95 -7.33
N TYR A 156 -5.31 11.57 -8.01
CA TYR A 156 -4.64 12.78 -7.55
C TYR A 156 -4.80 13.97 -8.51
N ASP A 157 -5.69 13.87 -9.49
CA ASP A 157 -5.86 14.90 -10.52
C ASP A 157 -4.54 15.30 -11.20
N ILE A 158 -3.72 14.30 -11.57
CA ILE A 158 -2.47 14.47 -12.31
C ILE A 158 -2.49 13.77 -13.67
N GLU A 159 -3.45 12.87 -13.89
CA GLU A 159 -3.66 12.21 -15.17
C GLU A 159 -4.12 13.23 -16.23
N GLY A 160 -3.55 13.15 -17.44
CA GLY A 160 -3.91 14.04 -18.56
C GLY A 160 -3.46 15.50 -18.41
N LYS A 161 -2.69 15.85 -17.39
CA LYS A 161 -2.17 17.22 -17.18
C LYS A 161 -0.85 17.51 -17.91
N GLY A 162 -0.39 16.61 -18.78
CA GLY A 162 0.86 16.77 -19.53
C GLY A 162 2.11 16.43 -18.73
N TYR A 163 2.02 15.89 -17.55
CA TYR A 163 3.17 15.38 -16.78
C TYR A 163 3.74 14.11 -17.43
N PRO A 164 5.07 13.91 -17.41
CA PRO A 164 5.72 12.71 -17.96
C PRO A 164 5.52 11.50 -17.03
N LEU A 165 4.27 11.07 -16.89
CA LEU A 165 3.89 9.91 -16.08
C LEU A 165 4.10 8.63 -16.87
N HIS A 166 4.80 7.67 -16.29
CA HIS A 166 5.06 6.37 -16.89
C HIS A 166 4.51 5.24 -16.00
N ARG A 167 3.73 4.34 -16.59
CA ARG A 167 3.21 3.17 -15.88
C ARG A 167 4.34 2.20 -15.59
N PHE A 168 4.48 1.85 -14.33
CA PHE A 168 5.37 0.77 -13.94
C PHE A 168 4.70 -0.56 -14.26
N THR A 169 5.20 -1.26 -15.29
CA THR A 169 4.61 -2.50 -15.81
C THR A 169 5.56 -3.69 -15.75
N LYS A 170 6.79 -3.50 -15.24
CA LYS A 170 7.81 -4.56 -15.15
C LYS A 170 7.47 -5.60 -14.08
N SER A 171 6.67 -5.21 -13.11
CA SER A 171 6.23 -6.02 -12.00
C SER A 171 4.88 -5.51 -11.50
N THR A 172 4.10 -6.38 -10.90
CA THR A 172 2.90 -6.01 -10.13
C THR A 172 3.21 -5.68 -8.68
N ASN A 173 4.48 -5.81 -8.27
CA ASN A 173 4.94 -5.52 -6.91
C ASN A 173 5.38 -4.06 -6.78
N LEU A 174 4.70 -3.31 -5.91
CA LEU A 174 5.05 -1.92 -5.59
C LEU A 174 6.49 -1.79 -5.07
N ASN A 175 7.02 -2.81 -4.40
CA ASN A 175 8.39 -2.82 -3.87
C ASN A 175 9.48 -2.78 -4.93
N ASP A 176 9.17 -3.10 -6.20
CA ASP A 176 10.13 -3.07 -7.30
C ASP A 176 10.29 -1.66 -7.90
N ILE A 177 9.42 -0.72 -7.55
CA ILE A 177 9.45 0.65 -8.07
C ILE A 177 10.71 1.39 -7.60
N VAL A 178 11.02 1.35 -6.30
CA VAL A 178 12.19 2.08 -5.75
C VAL A 178 13.51 1.54 -6.31
N PRO A 179 13.76 0.22 -6.38
CA PRO A 179 14.91 -0.33 -7.10
C PRO A 179 15.03 0.15 -8.54
N ALA A 180 13.93 0.29 -9.27
CA ALA A 180 13.93 0.78 -10.64
C ALA A 180 14.34 2.27 -10.72
N VAL A 181 13.86 3.10 -9.79
CA VAL A 181 14.29 4.51 -9.67
C VAL A 181 15.78 4.60 -9.36
N VAL A 182 16.27 3.83 -8.40
CA VAL A 182 17.70 3.80 -8.02
C VAL A 182 18.58 3.39 -9.20
N LYS A 183 18.13 2.45 -10.04
CA LYS A 183 18.83 2.04 -11.27
C LYS A 183 18.76 3.07 -12.40
N GLY A 184 18.04 4.17 -12.23
CA GLY A 184 17.92 5.23 -13.24
C GLY A 184 16.88 4.94 -14.33
N GLU A 185 15.96 4.00 -14.14
CA GLU A 185 14.91 3.71 -15.10
C GLU A 185 13.80 4.78 -15.10
N SER A 186 13.71 5.54 -14.01
CA SER A 186 12.89 6.75 -13.85
C SER A 186 13.62 7.70 -12.90
N GLU A 187 13.38 9.00 -13.05
CA GLU A 187 13.94 10.01 -12.15
C GLU A 187 13.16 10.09 -10.84
N MET A 188 11.84 9.86 -10.91
CA MET A 188 10.92 10.02 -9.80
C MET A 188 9.91 8.86 -9.74
N SER A 189 9.23 8.73 -8.62
CA SER A 189 8.08 7.86 -8.44
C SER A 189 7.12 8.40 -7.40
N LEU A 190 5.83 8.07 -7.54
CA LEU A 190 4.92 8.09 -6.41
C LEU A 190 5.23 6.90 -5.51
N LEU A 191 5.04 7.09 -4.20
CA LEU A 191 5.14 6.01 -3.21
C LEU A 191 4.24 6.35 -2.01
N ASP A 192 3.65 5.35 -1.37
CA ASP A 192 2.94 5.59 -0.12
C ASP A 192 3.92 5.74 1.06
N VAL A 193 3.46 6.42 2.10
CA VAL A 193 4.31 6.80 3.23
C VAL A 193 4.90 5.60 3.98
N PRO A 194 4.18 4.51 4.27
CA PRO A 194 4.78 3.35 4.90
C PRO A 194 5.94 2.76 4.10
N ASP A 195 5.78 2.57 2.80
CA ASP A 195 6.82 2.07 1.91
C ASP A 195 7.97 3.08 1.76
N LEU A 196 7.64 4.37 1.75
CA LEU A 196 8.64 5.45 1.70
C LEU A 196 9.57 5.44 2.92
N ILE A 197 9.02 5.25 4.14
CA ILE A 197 9.82 5.14 5.37
C ILE A 197 10.85 4.01 5.25
N VAL A 198 10.41 2.85 4.80
CA VAL A 198 11.29 1.68 4.60
C VAL A 198 12.31 1.93 3.48
N ALA A 199 11.86 2.51 2.38
CA ALA A 199 12.72 2.83 1.25
C ALA A 199 13.84 3.81 1.64
N MET A 200 13.54 4.83 2.45
CA MET A 200 14.52 5.80 2.93
C MET A 200 15.61 5.18 3.82
N GLU A 201 15.27 4.16 4.60
CA GLU A 201 16.26 3.39 5.37
C GLU A 201 17.13 2.53 4.44
N LYS A 202 16.48 1.76 3.57
CA LYS A 202 17.16 0.78 2.70
C LYS A 202 18.02 1.43 1.63
N TRP A 203 17.55 2.52 1.04
CA TRP A 203 18.19 3.23 -0.07
C TRP A 203 18.73 4.59 0.37
N SER A 204 19.22 4.66 1.62
CA SER A 204 19.77 5.88 2.21
C SER A 204 20.82 6.52 1.28
N GLY A 205 20.69 7.83 1.03
CA GLY A 205 21.56 8.58 0.15
C GLY A 205 21.36 8.34 -1.35
N GLN A 206 20.53 7.38 -1.77
CA GLN A 206 20.25 7.09 -3.19
C GLN A 206 18.91 7.65 -3.67
N ILE A 207 18.00 7.94 -2.73
CA ILE A 207 16.71 8.58 -2.99
C ILE A 207 16.49 9.75 -2.04
N LYS A 208 15.56 10.63 -2.41
CA LYS A 208 15.14 11.77 -1.59
C LYS A 208 13.64 12.00 -1.72
N VAL A 209 13.04 12.48 -0.66
CA VAL A 209 11.62 12.85 -0.60
C VAL A 209 11.45 14.25 -1.17
N ILE A 210 10.49 14.45 -2.06
CA ILE A 210 10.22 15.75 -2.69
C ILE A 210 9.08 16.47 -2.01
N GLY A 211 7.97 15.78 -1.75
CA GLY A 211 6.81 16.35 -1.05
C GLY A 211 5.54 15.51 -1.20
N PRO A 212 4.43 15.92 -0.56
CA PRO A 212 3.16 15.20 -0.60
C PRO A 212 2.45 15.37 -1.96
N ILE A 213 1.78 14.31 -2.39
CA ILE A 213 0.90 14.27 -3.57
C ILE A 213 -0.57 14.16 -3.15
N SER A 214 -0.84 13.55 -2.01
CA SER A 214 -2.19 13.38 -1.47
C SER A 214 -2.33 13.97 -0.07
N GLU A 215 -3.57 14.23 0.32
CA GLU A 215 -3.96 14.34 1.71
C GLU A 215 -3.77 13.00 2.44
N GLU A 216 -4.05 12.98 3.75
CA GLU A 216 -4.01 11.77 4.54
C GLU A 216 -4.95 10.71 3.96
N GLN A 217 -4.43 9.52 3.83
CA GLN A 217 -5.16 8.29 3.48
C GLN A 217 -5.07 7.31 4.65
N ARG A 218 -5.82 6.24 4.57
CA ARG A 218 -5.84 5.21 5.60
C ARG A 218 -5.77 3.83 4.96
N MET A 219 -5.00 2.95 5.58
CA MET A 219 -4.93 1.54 5.24
C MET A 219 -5.81 0.74 6.19
N ALA A 220 -6.42 -0.34 5.69
CA ALA A 220 -7.26 -1.22 6.49
C ALA A 220 -7.23 -2.64 5.95
N ALA A 221 -7.58 -3.61 6.79
CA ALA A 221 -7.86 -4.96 6.34
C ALA A 221 -9.16 -4.99 5.54
N ALA A 222 -9.21 -5.82 4.49
CA ALA A 222 -10.38 -5.96 3.64
C ALA A 222 -11.02 -7.34 3.77
N PHE A 223 -12.33 -7.35 3.66
CA PHE A 223 -13.21 -8.49 3.83
C PHE A 223 -14.23 -8.56 2.70
N ARG A 224 -14.76 -9.77 2.45
CA ARG A 224 -15.95 -9.92 1.61
C ARG A 224 -17.14 -9.21 2.25
N LYS A 225 -18.03 -8.68 1.43
CA LYS A 225 -19.28 -8.03 1.90
C LYS A 225 -20.24 -8.98 2.59
N ASP A 226 -20.15 -10.28 2.31
CA ASP A 226 -20.92 -11.34 2.94
C ASP A 226 -20.28 -11.91 4.22
N SER A 227 -19.23 -11.28 4.72
CA SER A 227 -18.53 -11.72 5.94
C SER A 227 -18.47 -10.61 7.01
N PRO A 228 -19.63 -9.98 7.36
CA PRO A 228 -19.64 -8.86 8.30
C PRO A 228 -19.22 -9.26 9.72
N GLU A 229 -19.50 -10.51 10.15
CA GLU A 229 -19.13 -11.00 11.47
C GLU A 229 -17.61 -11.09 11.63
N LEU A 230 -16.90 -11.57 10.59
CA LEU A 230 -15.44 -11.65 10.61
C LEU A 230 -14.81 -10.26 10.68
N ARG A 231 -15.36 -9.30 9.91
CA ARG A 231 -14.92 -7.91 9.94
C ARG A 231 -15.14 -7.28 11.31
N GLU A 232 -16.31 -7.49 11.90
CA GLU A 232 -16.62 -6.95 13.22
C GLU A 232 -15.74 -7.57 14.32
N ALA A 233 -15.49 -8.88 14.28
CA ALA A 233 -14.56 -9.54 15.18
C ALA A 233 -13.14 -8.94 15.05
N PHE A 234 -12.70 -8.65 13.83
CA PHE A 234 -11.42 -7.99 13.60
C PHE A 234 -11.40 -6.56 14.18
N ASN A 235 -12.47 -5.79 14.01
CA ASN A 235 -12.59 -4.44 14.58
C ASN A 235 -12.52 -4.45 16.11
N GLN A 236 -13.21 -5.38 16.76
CA GLN A 236 -13.19 -5.53 18.21
C GLN A 236 -11.80 -5.93 18.71
N PHE A 237 -11.15 -6.88 18.03
CA PHE A 237 -9.75 -7.25 18.30
C PHE A 237 -8.83 -6.03 18.16
N LEU A 238 -8.91 -5.28 17.03
CA LEU A 238 -8.08 -4.12 16.77
C LEU A 238 -8.27 -3.03 17.85
N ALA A 239 -9.52 -2.77 18.27
CA ALA A 239 -9.81 -1.85 19.35
C ALA A 239 -9.19 -2.32 20.68
N GLY A 240 -9.25 -3.62 20.97
CA GLY A 240 -8.64 -4.23 22.15
C GLY A 240 -7.13 -4.02 22.22
N ILE A 241 -6.43 -4.37 21.13
CA ILE A 241 -4.96 -4.23 21.08
C ILE A 241 -4.48 -2.76 21.01
N LYS A 242 -5.32 -1.85 20.52
CA LYS A 242 -5.05 -0.40 20.61
C LYS A 242 -5.16 0.08 22.06
N LYS A 243 -6.17 -0.38 22.80
CA LYS A 243 -6.41 -0.01 24.20
C LYS A 243 -5.33 -0.54 25.14
N ASP A 244 -4.84 -1.77 24.95
CA ASP A 244 -3.85 -2.39 25.83
C ASP A 244 -2.38 -2.05 25.45
N GLY A 245 -2.19 -1.27 24.40
CA GLY A 245 -0.88 -0.84 23.91
C GLY A 245 -0.13 -1.86 23.05
N THR A 246 -0.70 -3.04 22.79
CA THR A 246 -0.10 -4.08 21.93
C THR A 246 0.07 -3.57 20.50
N TYR A 247 -0.91 -2.82 19.98
CA TYR A 247 -0.82 -2.18 18.67
C TYR A 247 0.41 -1.27 18.56
N MET A 248 0.67 -0.42 19.56
CA MET A 248 1.84 0.48 19.53
C MET A 248 3.17 -0.27 19.65
N LYS A 249 3.18 -1.43 20.30
CA LYS A 249 4.38 -2.30 20.30
C LYS A 249 4.65 -2.87 18.90
N LEU A 250 3.59 -3.27 18.16
CA LEU A 250 3.71 -3.70 16.77
C LEU A 250 4.20 -2.56 15.87
N VAL A 251 3.61 -1.38 15.98
CA VAL A 251 4.06 -0.20 15.21
C VAL A 251 5.54 0.07 15.44
N LYS A 252 5.99 0.12 16.70
CA LYS A 252 7.41 0.37 17.03
C LYS A 252 8.35 -0.74 16.57
N LYS A 253 7.86 -1.97 16.46
CA LYS A 253 8.65 -3.12 15.97
C LYS A 253 8.97 -2.98 14.49
N TYR A 254 8.00 -2.55 13.69
CA TYR A 254 8.11 -2.52 12.22
C TYR A 254 8.39 -1.12 11.65
N PHE A 255 8.03 -0.07 12.35
CA PHE A 255 8.28 1.31 11.96
C PHE A 255 9.08 2.02 13.05
N ARG A 256 10.31 2.36 12.76
CA ARG A 256 11.20 3.04 13.73
C ARG A 256 10.71 4.45 14.08
N VAL A 257 9.90 5.04 13.24
CA VAL A 257 9.25 6.33 13.45
C VAL A 257 7.77 6.10 13.72
N ALA A 258 7.31 6.37 14.94
CA ALA A 258 5.89 6.32 15.24
C ALA A 258 5.16 7.42 14.46
N PRO A 259 4.09 7.13 13.72
CA PRO A 259 3.28 8.16 13.10
C PRO A 259 2.74 9.07 14.22
N ARG A 260 2.91 10.38 14.06
CA ARG A 260 2.23 11.36 14.92
C ARG A 260 0.81 11.51 14.38
N TYR A 261 -0.17 11.18 15.20
CA TYR A 261 -1.59 11.42 14.96
C TYR A 261 -1.94 12.84 15.30
#